data_1feae984b21d5fe69bbeca5b3799ce35
#
_entry.id   1feae984b21d5fe69bbeca5b3799ce35
#
_cell.length_a   1.000
_cell.length_b   1.000
_cell.length_c   1.000
_cell.angle_alpha   90.00
_cell.angle_beta   90.00
_cell.angle_gamma   90.00
#
_symmetry.space_group_name_H-M   'P 1'
#
loop_
_entity.id
_entity.type
_entity.pdbx_description
1 polymer ?
#
loop_
_entity_poly.entity_id
_entity_poly.type
_entity_poly.pdbx_seq_one_letter_code
_entity_poly.pdbx_strand_id
1 'polypeptide(L)'
;MKIIAFVGNSGSGKTRLIKRLVPELKKRGMSVAVIKHCAHGFDLGGKDKDSSKFLAAGADGVALVSPERQAILKKNGQGSSFAALARDSFRTADIVLVEGGRRDKKLKKIEVLRRGVPGGIKSTGRELAAVVADFKVTCQAPVFHPRQLRKIADWMEGGF
;
A
#
# COMPACT_ATOMS: atom_id res chain seq x y z
N MET A 1 5.27 -11.98 -8.18
CA MET A 1 4.75 -10.96 -7.23
C MET A 1 4.60 -9.61 -7.94
N LYS A 2 3.41 -9.06 -7.97
CA LYS A 2 3.10 -7.72 -8.48
C LYS A 2 3.13 -6.72 -7.32
N ILE A 3 3.57 -5.48 -7.57
CA ILE A 3 3.60 -4.42 -6.54
C ILE A 3 2.98 -3.16 -7.13
N ILE A 4 1.97 -2.61 -6.48
CA ILE A 4 1.29 -1.40 -6.93
C ILE A 4 0.98 -0.45 -5.78
N ALA A 5 1.22 0.84 -5.98
CA ALA A 5 0.98 1.87 -4.99
C ALA A 5 -0.37 2.56 -5.21
N PHE A 6 -1.11 2.78 -4.14
CA PHE A 6 -2.32 3.60 -4.10
C PHE A 6 -1.93 4.97 -3.55
N VAL A 7 -1.95 5.97 -4.40
CA VAL A 7 -1.56 7.34 -4.06
C VAL A 7 -2.75 8.30 -4.20
N GLY A 8 -2.71 9.40 -3.50
CA GLY A 8 -3.79 10.39 -3.44
C GLY A 8 -3.67 11.19 -2.16
N ASN A 9 -4.35 12.31 -2.06
CA ASN A 9 -4.32 13.15 -0.87
C ASN A 9 -5.01 12.47 0.33
N SER A 10 -4.79 13.00 1.53
CA SER A 10 -5.52 12.53 2.72
C SER A 10 -7.03 12.63 2.48
N GLY A 11 -7.79 11.68 2.97
CA GLY A 11 -9.25 11.65 2.75
C GLY A 11 -9.72 11.17 1.37
N SER A 12 -8.83 10.91 0.39
CA SER A 12 -9.24 10.44 -0.95
C SER A 12 -9.81 9.02 -0.99
N GLY A 13 -9.75 8.27 0.13
CA GLY A 13 -10.36 6.94 0.24
C GLY A 13 -9.44 5.78 -0.08
N LYS A 14 -8.11 5.96 -0.12
CA LYS A 14 -7.12 4.89 -0.37
C LYS A 14 -7.32 3.68 0.54
N THR A 15 -7.32 3.89 1.84
CA THR A 15 -7.50 2.81 2.83
C THR A 15 -8.83 2.07 2.62
N ARG A 16 -9.93 2.82 2.37
CA ARG A 16 -11.24 2.24 2.11
C ARG A 16 -11.24 1.38 0.83
N LEU A 17 -10.58 1.85 -0.22
CA LEU A 17 -10.46 1.12 -1.48
C LEU A 17 -9.66 -0.17 -1.27
N ILE A 18 -8.48 -0.09 -0.66
CA ILE A 18 -7.62 -1.25 -0.38
C ILE A 18 -8.36 -2.28 0.48
N LYS A 19 -9.02 -1.86 1.57
CA LYS A 19 -9.82 -2.74 2.43
C LYS A 19 -10.88 -3.54 1.67
N ARG A 20 -11.44 -2.97 0.60
CA ARG A 20 -12.46 -3.62 -0.23
C ARG A 20 -11.86 -4.46 -1.35
N LEU A 21 -10.68 -4.10 -1.85
CA LEU A 21 -9.98 -4.87 -2.89
C LEU A 21 -9.34 -6.15 -2.34
N VAL A 22 -8.81 -6.12 -1.12
CA VAL A 22 -8.19 -7.31 -0.51
C VAL A 22 -9.09 -8.54 -0.56
N PRO A 23 -10.34 -8.52 -0.02
CA PRO A 23 -11.22 -9.70 -0.11
C PRO A 23 -11.59 -10.05 -1.54
N GLU A 24 -11.68 -9.09 -2.44
CA GLU A 24 -11.99 -9.33 -3.85
C GLU A 24 -10.85 -10.07 -4.58
N LEU A 25 -9.59 -9.70 -4.30
CA LEU A 25 -8.40 -10.40 -4.79
C LEU A 25 -8.24 -11.78 -4.14
N LYS A 26 -8.54 -11.90 -2.84
CA LYS A 26 -8.53 -13.19 -2.12
C LYS A 26 -9.53 -14.20 -2.70
N LYS A 27 -10.72 -13.76 -3.12
CA LYS A 27 -11.72 -14.62 -3.81
C LYS A 27 -11.22 -15.20 -5.14
N ARG A 28 -10.20 -14.57 -5.75
CA ARG A 28 -9.54 -15.07 -6.96
C ARG A 28 -8.36 -16.01 -6.67
N GLY A 29 -8.20 -16.43 -5.41
CA GLY A 29 -7.10 -17.30 -4.98
C GLY A 29 -5.77 -16.59 -4.78
N MET A 30 -5.71 -15.25 -4.95
CA MET A 30 -4.46 -14.52 -4.81
C MET A 30 -4.03 -14.40 -3.34
N SER A 31 -2.73 -14.56 -3.08
CA SER A 31 -2.09 -14.17 -1.83
C SER A 31 -1.78 -12.68 -1.86
N VAL A 32 -2.37 -11.91 -0.93
CA VAL A 32 -2.33 -10.45 -0.91
C VAL A 32 -1.63 -9.96 0.34
N ALA A 33 -0.63 -9.09 0.18
CA ALA A 33 -0.01 -8.35 1.28
C ALA A 33 -0.25 -6.85 1.11
N VAL A 34 -0.17 -6.11 2.23
CA VAL A 34 -0.35 -4.65 2.23
C VAL A 34 0.81 -4.01 2.97
N ILE A 35 1.42 -2.99 2.37
CA ILE A 35 2.39 -2.11 2.99
C ILE A 35 1.74 -0.74 3.16
N LYS A 36 1.72 -0.20 4.38
CA LYS A 36 1.25 1.16 4.65
C LYS A 36 2.43 2.07 4.93
N HIS A 37 2.60 3.10 4.11
CA HIS A 37 3.61 4.15 4.32
C HIS A 37 3.12 5.18 5.33
N CYS A 38 3.75 5.23 6.50
CA CYS A 38 3.47 6.17 7.57
C CYS A 38 4.56 7.26 7.57
N ALA A 39 4.35 8.36 6.82
CA ALA A 39 5.35 9.42 6.63
C ALA A 39 5.72 10.16 7.94
N HIS A 40 4.84 10.15 8.93
CA HIS A 40 5.03 10.81 10.23
C HIS A 40 5.34 9.82 11.37
N GLY A 41 5.76 8.59 11.01
CA GLY A 41 5.98 7.53 11.97
C GLY A 41 4.69 6.74 12.29
N PHE A 42 4.84 5.72 13.08
CA PHE A 42 3.74 4.91 13.62
C PHE A 42 4.12 4.41 15.01
N ASP A 43 3.13 4.15 15.82
CA ASP A 43 3.27 3.57 17.14
C ASP A 43 2.50 2.24 17.21
N LEU A 44 3.10 1.23 17.79
CA LEU A 44 2.51 -0.10 18.00
C LEU A 44 2.18 -0.37 19.47
N GLY A 45 1.80 0.66 20.23
CA GLY A 45 1.30 0.46 21.57
C GLY A 45 1.93 1.29 22.68
N GLY A 46 2.59 2.41 22.32
CA GLY A 46 3.11 3.38 23.31
C GLY A 46 4.53 3.11 23.79
N LYS A 47 5.12 4.14 24.38
CA LYS A 47 6.51 4.14 24.85
C LYS A 47 6.75 3.19 26.04
N ASP A 48 5.70 2.84 26.78
CA ASP A 48 5.80 2.03 28.00
C ASP A 48 5.79 0.51 27.74
N LYS A 49 5.63 0.08 26.49
CA LYS A 49 5.67 -1.34 26.12
C LYS A 49 7.11 -1.86 26.13
N ASP A 50 7.28 -3.10 26.54
CA ASP A 50 8.61 -3.73 26.63
C ASP A 50 9.34 -3.73 25.29
N SER A 51 8.63 -3.93 24.18
CA SER A 51 9.19 -3.80 22.84
C SER A 51 9.83 -2.44 22.58
N SER A 52 9.21 -1.37 23.04
CA SER A 52 9.75 0.00 22.92
C SER A 52 10.97 0.20 23.81
N LYS A 53 10.97 -0.38 25.01
CA LYS A 53 12.12 -0.35 25.96
C LYS A 53 13.33 -1.09 25.38
N PHE A 54 13.14 -2.25 24.73
CA PHE A 54 14.24 -2.98 24.08
C PHE A 54 14.87 -2.17 22.95
N LEU A 55 14.07 -1.53 22.09
CA LEU A 55 14.58 -0.66 21.04
C LEU A 55 15.31 0.58 21.61
N ALA A 56 14.78 1.17 22.69
CA ALA A 56 15.43 2.29 23.37
C ALA A 56 16.75 1.90 24.02
N ALA A 57 16.86 0.66 24.51
CA ALA A 57 18.09 0.11 25.08
C ALA A 57 19.15 -0.23 24.01
N GLY A 58 18.85 -0.05 22.71
CA GLY A 58 19.81 -0.21 21.62
C GLY A 58 19.64 -1.46 20.77
N ALA A 59 18.58 -2.24 20.96
CA ALA A 59 18.33 -3.39 20.09
C ALA A 59 18.11 -2.94 18.64
N ASP A 60 18.69 -3.67 17.66
CA ASP A 60 18.51 -3.41 16.22
C ASP A 60 17.12 -3.78 15.73
N GLY A 61 16.45 -4.67 16.44
CA GLY A 61 15.08 -5.09 16.18
C GLY A 61 14.46 -5.85 17.31
N VAL A 62 13.13 -5.92 17.31
CA VAL A 62 12.32 -6.68 18.27
C VAL A 62 11.28 -7.48 17.49
N ALA A 63 11.16 -8.76 17.78
CA ALA A 63 10.09 -9.60 17.28
C ALA A 63 9.07 -9.87 18.40
N LEU A 64 7.80 -9.63 18.12
CA LEU A 64 6.66 -10.02 18.92
C LEU A 64 6.07 -11.27 18.30
N VAL A 65 5.94 -12.33 19.06
CA VAL A 65 5.45 -13.63 18.56
C VAL A 65 4.31 -14.11 19.44
N SER A 66 3.24 -14.53 18.81
CA SER A 66 2.12 -15.23 19.42
C SER A 66 1.76 -16.48 18.61
N PRO A 67 0.91 -17.41 19.10
CA PRO A 67 0.49 -18.57 18.31
C PRO A 67 -0.12 -18.23 16.95
N GLU A 68 -0.78 -17.07 16.83
CA GLU A 68 -1.53 -16.69 15.62
C GLU A 68 -0.82 -15.65 14.74
N ARG A 69 0.12 -14.89 15.27
CA ARG A 69 0.75 -13.76 14.55
C ARG A 69 2.11 -13.40 15.10
N GLN A 70 2.87 -12.79 14.21
CA GLN A 70 4.13 -12.17 14.56
C GLN A 70 4.20 -10.73 14.05
N ALA A 71 4.96 -9.88 14.75
CA ALA A 71 5.34 -8.55 14.29
C ALA A 71 6.83 -8.38 14.48
N ILE A 72 7.49 -7.79 13.49
CA ILE A 72 8.93 -7.47 13.56
C ILE A 72 9.09 -5.96 13.46
N LEU A 73 9.71 -5.39 14.46
CA LEU A 73 10.09 -3.99 14.54
C LEU A 73 11.59 -3.89 14.37
N LYS A 74 12.03 -3.18 13.34
CA LYS A 74 13.45 -2.90 13.13
C LYS A 74 13.64 -1.50 12.57
N LYS A 75 14.79 -0.91 12.81
CA LYS A 75 15.16 0.36 12.17
C LYS A 75 15.09 0.21 10.66
N ASN A 76 14.43 1.15 9.99
CA ASN A 76 14.41 1.15 8.53
C ASN A 76 15.80 1.57 8.04
N GLY A 77 16.46 0.73 7.26
CA GLY A 77 17.74 1.06 6.64
C GLY A 77 17.58 2.21 5.62
N GLN A 78 18.64 3.02 5.47
CA GLN A 78 18.65 4.05 4.45
C GLN A 78 18.49 3.43 3.06
N GLY A 79 17.55 3.96 2.27
CA GLY A 79 17.34 3.53 0.88
C GLY A 79 16.48 2.27 0.68
N SER A 80 15.85 1.73 1.71
CA SER A 80 14.90 0.61 1.55
C SER A 80 13.73 1.00 0.66
N SER A 81 13.67 0.43 -0.55
CA SER A 81 12.52 0.62 -1.44
C SER A 81 11.34 -0.25 -1.01
N PHE A 82 10.11 0.17 -1.33
CA PHE A 82 8.92 -0.67 -1.10
C PHE A 82 9.01 -2.02 -1.84
N ALA A 83 9.69 -2.06 -2.97
CA ALA A 83 9.92 -3.29 -3.72
C ALA A 83 10.87 -4.25 -2.99
N ALA A 84 11.92 -3.73 -2.35
CA ALA A 84 12.79 -4.55 -1.51
C ALA A 84 12.03 -5.08 -0.28
N LEU A 85 11.34 -4.20 0.45
CA LEU A 85 10.52 -4.59 1.60
C LEU A 85 9.50 -5.66 1.23
N ALA A 86 8.82 -5.52 0.09
CA ALA A 86 7.84 -6.50 -0.38
C ALA A 86 8.49 -7.87 -0.63
N ARG A 87 9.63 -7.91 -1.31
CA ARG A 87 10.37 -9.16 -1.58
C ARG A 87 10.87 -9.83 -0.32
N ASP A 88 11.37 -9.05 0.64
CA ASP A 88 11.98 -9.60 1.84
C ASP A 88 10.93 -10.11 2.83
N SER A 89 9.79 -9.40 2.96
CA SER A 89 8.77 -9.68 3.97
C SER A 89 7.58 -10.49 3.45
N PHE A 90 7.31 -10.50 2.14
CA PHE A 90 6.09 -11.07 1.55
C PHE A 90 6.38 -11.92 0.31
N ARG A 91 7.41 -12.78 0.37
CA ARG A 91 7.91 -13.60 -0.77
C ARG A 91 6.83 -14.45 -1.44
N THR A 92 5.86 -14.91 -0.68
CA THR A 92 4.77 -15.78 -1.15
C THR A 92 3.55 -15.01 -1.63
N ALA A 93 3.56 -13.68 -1.55
CA ALA A 93 2.44 -12.88 -2.03
C ALA A 93 2.44 -12.79 -3.56
N ASP A 94 1.27 -13.01 -4.17
CA ASP A 94 1.07 -12.78 -5.61
C ASP A 94 1.06 -11.28 -5.92
N ILE A 95 0.50 -10.50 -4.98
CA ILE A 95 0.39 -9.04 -5.11
C ILE A 95 0.61 -8.34 -3.78
N VAL A 96 1.36 -7.22 -3.82
CA VAL A 96 1.57 -6.32 -2.69
C VAL A 96 0.96 -4.96 -3.01
N LEU A 97 0.01 -4.53 -2.18
CA LEU A 97 -0.65 -3.23 -2.27
C LEU A 97 0.06 -2.24 -1.34
N VAL A 98 0.60 -1.16 -1.89
CA VAL A 98 1.28 -0.13 -1.09
C VAL A 98 0.33 1.05 -0.89
N GLU A 99 -0.10 1.34 0.33
CA GLU A 99 -0.81 2.58 0.65
C GLU A 99 0.20 3.72 0.85
N GLY A 100 0.25 4.66 -0.08
CA GLY A 100 1.24 5.74 -0.10
C GLY A 100 2.36 5.49 -1.09
N GLY A 101 3.59 5.89 -0.76
CA GLY A 101 4.74 5.66 -1.66
C GLY A 101 4.79 6.58 -2.88
N ARG A 102 4.14 7.75 -2.85
CA ARG A 102 4.08 8.71 -3.98
C ARG A 102 5.45 9.07 -4.54
N ARG A 103 6.46 9.19 -3.68
CA ARG A 103 7.82 9.60 -4.08
C ARG A 103 8.64 8.47 -4.75
N ASP A 104 8.24 7.22 -4.59
CA ASP A 104 8.94 6.09 -5.22
C ASP A 104 8.60 6.04 -6.72
N LYS A 105 9.53 6.47 -7.55
CA LYS A 105 9.41 6.53 -9.02
C LYS A 105 9.41 5.17 -9.70
N LYS A 106 9.81 4.12 -8.99
CA LYS A 106 9.88 2.75 -9.52
C LYS A 106 8.56 1.99 -9.40
N LEU A 107 7.62 2.49 -8.59
CA LEU A 107 6.32 1.85 -8.41
C LEU A 107 5.31 2.31 -9.46
N LYS A 108 4.56 1.36 -10.00
CA LYS A 108 3.29 1.63 -10.69
C LYS A 108 2.27 2.15 -9.68
N LYS A 109 1.45 3.11 -10.09
CA LYS A 109 0.56 3.86 -9.18
C LYS A 109 -0.88 3.87 -9.67
N ILE A 110 -1.79 3.62 -8.75
CA ILE A 110 -3.20 3.97 -8.87
C ILE A 110 -3.42 5.29 -8.17
N GLU A 111 -3.77 6.34 -8.89
CA GLU A 111 -4.20 7.61 -8.29
C GLU A 111 -5.66 7.48 -7.81
N VAL A 112 -5.86 7.71 -6.52
CA VAL A 112 -7.20 7.67 -5.90
C VAL A 112 -7.66 9.10 -5.65
N LEU A 113 -8.71 9.49 -6.37
CA LEU A 113 -9.29 10.83 -6.35
C LEU A 113 -10.71 10.76 -5.80
N ARG A 114 -11.13 11.79 -5.09
CA ARG A 114 -12.47 11.89 -4.51
C ARG A 114 -13.02 13.29 -4.68
N ARG A 115 -14.29 13.40 -5.03
CA ARG A 115 -15.00 14.67 -5.08
C ARG A 115 -14.91 15.37 -3.71
N GLY A 116 -14.63 16.68 -3.72
CA GLY A 116 -14.48 17.48 -2.50
C GLY A 116 -13.13 17.33 -1.79
N VAL A 117 -12.25 16.46 -2.25
CA VAL A 117 -10.87 16.39 -1.76
C VAL A 117 -9.96 17.08 -2.76
N PRO A 118 -9.25 18.14 -2.36
CA PRO A 118 -8.34 18.86 -3.27
C PRO A 118 -7.27 17.94 -3.86
N GLY A 119 -6.85 18.24 -5.07
CA GLY A 119 -5.79 17.53 -5.77
C GLY A 119 -6.24 16.92 -7.10
N GLY A 120 -5.27 16.39 -7.83
CA GLY A 120 -5.46 15.76 -9.14
C GLY A 120 -4.44 14.65 -9.35
N ILE A 121 -4.35 14.15 -10.57
CA ILE A 121 -3.33 13.19 -10.99
C ILE A 121 -1.95 13.86 -10.88
N LYS A 122 -1.06 13.25 -10.11
CA LYS A 122 0.33 13.71 -9.92
C LYS A 122 1.36 12.72 -10.45
N SER A 123 0.96 11.48 -10.64
CA SER A 123 1.79 10.45 -11.28
C SER A 123 1.78 10.65 -12.79
N THR A 124 2.92 10.50 -13.44
CA THR A 124 3.08 10.77 -14.87
C THR A 124 3.72 9.61 -15.62
N GLY A 125 3.51 9.56 -16.92
CA GLY A 125 4.15 8.59 -17.80
C GLY A 125 3.94 7.14 -17.34
N ARG A 126 5.04 6.39 -17.27
CA ARG A 126 5.02 4.96 -16.91
C ARG A 126 4.64 4.66 -15.46
N GLU A 127 4.63 5.68 -14.58
CA GLU A 127 4.25 5.49 -13.18
C GLU A 127 2.73 5.36 -13.02
N LEU A 128 1.95 6.11 -13.81
CA LEU A 128 0.49 6.10 -13.75
C LEU A 128 -0.05 4.84 -14.41
N ALA A 129 -0.52 3.90 -13.61
CA ALA A 129 -1.09 2.66 -14.08
C ALA A 129 -2.61 2.74 -14.24
N ALA A 130 -3.30 3.41 -13.32
CA ALA A 130 -4.74 3.64 -13.38
C ALA A 130 -5.15 4.82 -12.49
N VAL A 131 -6.40 5.26 -12.67
CA VAL A 131 -7.06 6.24 -11.80
C VAL A 131 -8.34 5.60 -11.23
N VAL A 132 -8.58 5.82 -9.94
CA VAL A 132 -9.87 5.50 -9.30
C VAL A 132 -10.50 6.80 -8.81
N ALA A 133 -11.65 7.16 -9.36
CA ALA A 133 -12.32 8.42 -9.03
C ALA A 133 -13.85 8.25 -8.96
N ASP A 134 -14.52 9.03 -8.10
CA ASP A 134 -15.99 9.09 -7.99
C ASP A 134 -16.59 10.25 -8.80
N PHE A 135 -15.80 10.82 -9.71
CA PHE A 135 -16.21 11.85 -10.67
C PHE A 135 -15.50 11.62 -12.01
N LYS A 136 -15.95 12.33 -13.05
CA LYS A 136 -15.38 12.19 -14.40
C LYS A 136 -13.95 12.73 -14.43
N VAL A 137 -13.03 11.88 -14.89
CA VAL A 137 -11.60 12.20 -15.09
C VAL A 137 -11.23 11.84 -16.51
N THR A 138 -10.49 12.71 -17.18
CA THR A 138 -9.95 12.44 -18.53
C THR A 138 -8.44 12.29 -18.42
N CYS A 139 -7.93 11.10 -18.76
CA CYS A 139 -6.49 10.81 -18.83
C CYS A 139 -6.27 9.61 -19.76
N GLN A 140 -5.00 9.31 -20.08
CA GLN A 140 -4.65 8.16 -20.95
C GLN A 140 -4.71 6.82 -20.23
N ALA A 141 -4.60 6.82 -18.89
CA ALA A 141 -4.66 5.60 -18.11
C ALA A 141 -6.12 5.13 -17.90
N PRO A 142 -6.35 3.83 -17.65
CA PRO A 142 -7.67 3.32 -17.29
C PRO A 142 -8.26 4.06 -16.09
N VAL A 143 -9.54 4.44 -16.17
CA VAL A 143 -10.27 5.11 -15.09
C VAL A 143 -11.38 4.21 -14.59
N PHE A 144 -11.40 3.98 -13.29
CA PHE A 144 -12.40 3.18 -12.61
C PHE A 144 -13.17 4.00 -11.59
N HIS A 145 -14.45 3.67 -11.42
CA HIS A 145 -15.21 4.17 -10.27
C HIS A 145 -14.91 3.30 -9.02
N PRO A 146 -14.81 3.87 -7.79
CA PRO A 146 -14.46 3.10 -6.58
C PRO A 146 -15.46 2.00 -6.18
N ARG A 147 -16.62 1.93 -6.84
CA ARG A 147 -17.59 0.84 -6.70
C ARG A 147 -17.31 -0.34 -7.65
N GLN A 148 -16.49 -0.17 -8.66
CA GLN A 148 -16.18 -1.18 -9.69
C GLN A 148 -15.06 -2.13 -9.24
N LEU A 149 -15.16 -2.68 -8.02
CA LEU A 149 -14.10 -3.48 -7.41
C LEU A 149 -13.70 -4.69 -8.26
N ARG A 150 -14.69 -5.39 -8.85
CA ARG A 150 -14.43 -6.55 -9.73
C ARG A 150 -13.58 -6.13 -10.92
N LYS A 151 -13.95 -5.06 -11.63
CA LYS A 151 -13.20 -4.56 -12.79
C LYS A 151 -11.78 -4.13 -12.43
N ILE A 152 -11.60 -3.49 -11.26
CA ILE A 152 -10.28 -3.12 -10.75
C ILE A 152 -9.45 -4.38 -10.47
N ALA A 153 -10.03 -5.38 -9.83
CA ALA A 153 -9.34 -6.62 -9.52
C ALA A 153 -9.01 -7.43 -10.78
N ASP A 154 -9.92 -7.52 -11.77
CA ASP A 154 -9.67 -8.17 -13.06
C ASP A 154 -8.51 -7.49 -13.79
N TRP A 155 -8.48 -6.16 -13.82
CA TRP A 155 -7.38 -5.40 -14.39
C TRP A 155 -6.06 -5.63 -13.64
N MET A 156 -6.08 -5.69 -12.31
CA MET A 156 -4.89 -5.97 -11.51
C MET A 156 -4.37 -7.39 -11.72
N GLU A 157 -5.27 -8.36 -11.93
CA GLU A 157 -4.93 -9.76 -12.22
C GLU A 157 -4.32 -9.90 -13.61
N GLY A 158 -4.86 -9.22 -14.62
CA GLY A 158 -4.35 -9.23 -15.99
C GLY A 158 -2.95 -8.62 -16.15
N GLY A 159 -2.50 -7.80 -15.19
CA GLY A 159 -1.21 -7.12 -15.20
C GLY A 159 -1.31 -5.67 -15.67
N PHE A 160 -0.40 -4.83 -15.19
CA PHE A 160 -0.32 -3.38 -15.39
C PHE A 160 1.13 -2.93 -15.63
#